data_711810b26b7fec1a65fe8b119f3ed25a
#
_entry.id   711810b26b7fec1a65fe8b119f3ed25a
#
_cell.length_a   1.000
_cell.length_b   1.000
_cell.length_c   1.000
_cell.angle_alpha   90.00
_cell.angle_beta   90.00
_cell.angle_gamma   90.00
#
_symmetry.space_group_name_H-M   'P 1'
#
loop_
_entity.id
_entity.type
_entity.pdbx_description
1 polymer ?
#
loop_
_entity_poly.entity_id
_entity_poly.type
_entity_poly.pdbx_seq_one_letter_code
_entity_poly.pdbx_strand_id
1 'polypeptide(L)'
;GLLALMLLAPLFFISYGAVNHWSASQTHVGSIVFGWEAHIPLLPWTILPYWSIDLFYGLSLLLADSVAVLRRQVGRLLTAQVLCVACFYIWPLRFSTPRPELSGWEGQLFDALASFDLPYNQAPSLHIVLLMILWDFYRRRVDGWALILLHAWSVLIGISVLTTYQHHAIDVPTGILAGALCMWLWPLDGSTPWQRWRQDGVRHDLALCYALAAVLLSVGAVVLGA
;
A
#
# COMPACT_ATOMS: atom_id res chain seq x y z
N GLY A 1 -20.51 -9.06 -1.50
CA GLY A 1 -19.42 -8.65 -0.57
C GLY A 1 -18.76 -9.82 0.10
N LEU A 2 -19.52 -10.60 0.88
CA LEU A 2 -18.95 -11.69 1.70
C LEU A 2 -18.15 -12.71 0.89
N LEU A 3 -18.68 -13.19 -0.24
CA LEU A 3 -17.96 -14.11 -1.12
C LEU A 3 -16.64 -13.52 -1.64
N ALA A 4 -16.65 -12.23 -2.01
CA ALA A 4 -15.42 -11.56 -2.43
C ALA A 4 -14.39 -11.51 -1.30
N LEU A 5 -14.81 -11.21 -0.07
CA LEU A 5 -13.94 -11.21 1.10
C LEU A 5 -13.37 -12.62 1.39
N MET A 6 -14.22 -13.65 1.35
CA MET A 6 -13.81 -15.04 1.56
C MET A 6 -12.78 -15.55 0.53
N LEU A 7 -12.77 -14.99 -0.68
CA LEU A 7 -11.81 -15.34 -1.72
C LEU A 7 -10.55 -14.46 -1.66
N LEU A 8 -10.72 -13.15 -1.48
CA LEU A 8 -9.61 -12.19 -1.55
C LEU A 8 -8.72 -12.24 -0.31
N ALA A 9 -9.27 -12.42 0.90
CA ALA A 9 -8.46 -12.43 2.10
C ALA A 9 -7.46 -13.61 2.13
N PRO A 10 -7.86 -14.88 1.86
CA PRO A 10 -6.89 -15.96 1.74
C PRO A 10 -5.89 -15.75 0.61
N LEU A 11 -6.35 -15.26 -0.57
CA LEU A 11 -5.46 -14.96 -1.69
C LEU A 11 -4.40 -13.93 -1.30
N PHE A 12 -4.81 -12.89 -0.56
CA PHE A 12 -3.91 -11.86 -0.04
C PHE A 12 -2.82 -12.49 0.83
N PHE A 13 -3.19 -13.17 1.91
CA PHE A 13 -2.22 -13.72 2.86
C PHE A 13 -1.33 -14.80 2.24
N ILE A 14 -1.89 -15.66 1.38
CA ILE A 14 -1.12 -16.74 0.73
C ILE A 14 -0.09 -16.15 -0.25
N SER A 15 -0.51 -15.25 -1.15
CA SER A 15 0.40 -14.73 -2.18
C SER A 15 1.43 -13.76 -1.60
N TYR A 16 1.01 -12.92 -0.65
CA TYR A 16 1.91 -12.01 0.07
C TYR A 16 2.94 -12.77 0.92
N GLY A 17 2.47 -13.74 1.70
CA GLY A 17 3.35 -14.58 2.52
C GLY A 17 4.31 -15.42 1.68
N ALA A 18 3.83 -16.01 0.58
CA ALA A 18 4.67 -16.81 -0.31
C ALA A 18 5.84 -15.99 -0.90
N VAL A 19 5.58 -14.77 -1.41
CA VAL A 19 6.65 -13.93 -1.94
C VAL A 19 7.55 -13.37 -0.85
N ASN A 20 7.01 -13.11 0.35
CA ASN A 20 7.77 -12.66 1.50
C ASN A 20 8.80 -13.71 1.95
N HIS A 21 8.36 -14.98 2.08
CA HIS A 21 9.26 -16.10 2.35
C HIS A 21 10.25 -16.39 1.22
N TRP A 22 9.82 -16.24 -0.04
CA TRP A 22 10.72 -16.35 -1.18
C TRP A 22 11.81 -15.28 -1.12
N SER A 23 11.47 -14.02 -0.86
CA SER A 23 12.44 -12.94 -0.69
C SER A 23 13.41 -13.22 0.46
N ALA A 24 12.91 -13.74 1.58
CA ALA A 24 13.74 -14.13 2.73
C ALA A 24 14.74 -15.26 2.42
N SER A 25 14.44 -16.09 1.43
CA SER A 25 15.33 -17.20 1.01
C SER A 25 16.45 -16.77 0.06
N GLN A 26 16.43 -15.52 -0.43
CA GLN A 26 17.46 -15.03 -1.33
C GLN A 26 18.77 -14.70 -0.59
N THR A 27 19.90 -15.00 -1.20
CA THR A 27 21.23 -14.79 -0.59
C THR A 27 21.60 -13.31 -0.44
N HIS A 28 21.10 -12.47 -1.33
CA HIS A 28 21.36 -11.04 -1.36
C HIS A 28 20.07 -10.27 -1.60
N VAL A 29 19.55 -9.64 -0.55
CA VAL A 29 18.38 -8.74 -0.63
C VAL A 29 18.84 -7.36 -0.21
N GLY A 30 18.76 -6.41 -1.14
CA GLY A 30 19.14 -5.02 -0.93
C GLY A 30 18.10 -4.25 -0.11
N SER A 31 18.46 -3.02 0.24
CA SER A 31 17.54 -2.03 0.81
C SER A 31 17.80 -0.67 0.17
N ILE A 32 16.77 0.16 0.07
CA ILE A 32 16.89 1.55 -0.40
C ILE A 32 16.54 2.45 0.77
N VAL A 33 17.56 3.08 1.38
CA VAL A 33 17.44 3.87 2.61
C VAL A 33 18.05 5.24 2.39
N PHE A 34 17.34 6.28 2.75
CA PHE A 34 17.87 7.64 2.75
C PHE A 34 18.45 7.98 4.13
N GLY A 35 19.57 8.69 4.17
CA GLY A 35 20.26 9.02 5.43
C GLY A 35 19.40 9.76 6.46
N TRP A 36 18.39 10.53 6.02
CA TRP A 36 17.45 11.23 6.90
C TRP A 36 16.44 10.29 7.59
N GLU A 37 16.23 9.07 7.08
CA GLU A 37 15.31 8.10 7.69
C GLU A 37 15.75 7.67 9.09
N ALA A 38 17.05 7.78 9.40
CA ALA A 38 17.57 7.54 10.75
C ALA A 38 16.98 8.48 11.81
N HIS A 39 16.35 9.59 11.42
CA HIS A 39 15.69 10.54 12.31
C HIS A 39 14.20 10.25 12.49
N ILE A 40 13.63 9.28 11.76
CA ILE A 40 12.23 8.89 11.95
C ILE A 40 12.11 8.12 13.28
N PRO A 41 11.31 8.60 14.23
CA PRO A 41 11.16 7.91 15.51
C PRO A 41 10.28 6.65 15.34
N LEU A 42 10.63 5.59 16.08
CA LEU A 42 9.67 4.50 16.31
C LEU A 42 8.57 5.01 17.25
N LEU A 43 7.32 4.93 16.81
CA LEU A 43 6.14 5.30 17.58
C LEU A 43 5.25 4.05 17.75
N PRO A 44 5.41 3.25 18.82
CA PRO A 44 4.76 1.95 18.95
C PRO A 44 3.23 2.00 18.84
N TRP A 45 2.57 3.02 19.38
CA TRP A 45 1.13 3.19 19.32
C TRP A 45 0.57 3.30 17.88
N THR A 46 1.41 3.67 16.92
CA THR A 46 1.01 3.76 15.49
C THR A 46 0.77 2.40 14.86
N ILE A 47 1.03 1.30 15.56
CA ILE A 47 0.61 -0.04 15.16
C ILE A 47 -0.92 -0.16 15.04
N LEU A 48 -1.70 0.63 15.79
CA LEU A 48 -3.17 0.62 15.70
C LEU A 48 -3.67 1.17 14.36
N PRO A 49 -3.31 2.40 13.91
CA PRO A 49 -3.65 2.84 12.57
C PRO A 49 -3.07 1.92 11.49
N TYR A 50 -1.87 1.38 11.67
CA TYR A 50 -1.27 0.42 10.75
C TYR A 50 -2.20 -0.79 10.53
N TRP A 51 -2.60 -1.50 11.58
CA TRP A 51 -3.47 -2.66 11.50
C TRP A 51 -4.90 -2.35 11.04
N SER A 52 -5.38 -1.11 11.26
CA SER A 52 -6.74 -0.73 10.90
C SER A 52 -7.04 -0.88 9.40
N ILE A 53 -6.02 -0.91 8.55
CA ILE A 53 -6.19 -1.07 7.11
C ILE A 53 -6.88 -2.39 6.74
N ASP A 54 -6.62 -3.45 7.48
CA ASP A 54 -7.25 -4.76 7.24
C ASP A 54 -8.76 -4.71 7.49
N LEU A 55 -9.18 -3.97 8.54
CA LEU A 55 -10.59 -3.72 8.80
C LEU A 55 -11.22 -2.92 7.66
N PHE A 56 -10.59 -1.82 7.24
CA PHE A 56 -11.07 -1.02 6.10
C PHE A 56 -11.11 -1.83 4.81
N TYR A 57 -10.13 -2.71 4.58
CA TYR A 57 -10.12 -3.62 3.43
C TYR A 57 -11.38 -4.49 3.42
N GLY A 58 -11.64 -5.23 4.49
CA GLY A 58 -12.79 -6.11 4.61
C GLY A 58 -14.11 -5.35 4.47
N LEU A 59 -14.26 -4.24 5.20
CA LEU A 59 -15.47 -3.40 5.14
C LEU A 59 -15.71 -2.81 3.76
N SER A 60 -14.69 -2.47 2.98
CA SER A 60 -14.86 -1.93 1.61
C SER A 60 -15.57 -2.90 0.67
N LEU A 61 -15.40 -4.20 0.89
CA LEU A 61 -16.09 -5.24 0.11
C LEU A 61 -17.54 -5.45 0.58
N LEU A 62 -17.77 -5.29 1.90
CA LEU A 62 -19.11 -5.49 2.48
C LEU A 62 -20.04 -4.29 2.28
N LEU A 63 -19.49 -3.08 2.25
CA LEU A 63 -20.21 -1.82 2.14
C LEU A 63 -20.31 -1.27 0.71
N ALA A 64 -20.02 -2.08 -0.29
CA ALA A 64 -20.17 -1.67 -1.68
C ALA A 64 -21.66 -1.48 -2.05
N ASP A 65 -22.03 -0.30 -2.55
CA ASP A 65 -23.42 0.12 -2.78
C ASP A 65 -24.11 -0.64 -3.91
N SER A 66 -23.33 -1.25 -4.79
CA SER A 66 -23.84 -2.04 -5.92
C SER A 66 -22.85 -3.11 -6.37
N VAL A 67 -23.34 -4.08 -7.13
CA VAL A 67 -22.49 -5.12 -7.74
C VAL A 67 -21.45 -4.51 -8.68
N ALA A 68 -21.78 -3.41 -9.35
CA ALA A 68 -20.86 -2.73 -10.25
C ALA A 68 -19.68 -2.10 -9.46
N VAL A 69 -19.98 -1.41 -8.37
CA VAL A 69 -18.97 -0.84 -7.46
C VAL A 69 -18.13 -1.95 -6.82
N LEU A 70 -18.77 -3.04 -6.35
CA LEU A 70 -18.06 -4.19 -5.78
C LEU A 70 -17.08 -4.79 -6.78
N ARG A 71 -17.50 -5.05 -8.03
CA ARG A 71 -16.62 -5.60 -9.07
C ARG A 71 -15.41 -4.72 -9.33
N ARG A 72 -15.58 -3.39 -9.34
CA ARG A 72 -14.48 -2.45 -9.53
C ARG A 72 -13.56 -2.38 -8.33
N GLN A 73 -14.11 -2.41 -7.12
CA GLN A 73 -13.31 -2.47 -5.89
C GLN A 73 -12.48 -3.77 -5.83
N VAL A 74 -13.09 -4.92 -6.15
CA VAL A 74 -12.38 -6.20 -6.31
C VAL A 74 -11.27 -6.09 -7.37
N GLY A 75 -11.55 -5.48 -8.52
CA GLY A 75 -10.55 -5.24 -9.56
C GLY A 75 -9.37 -4.41 -9.07
N ARG A 76 -9.61 -3.34 -8.30
CA ARG A 76 -8.57 -2.52 -7.68
C ARG A 76 -7.69 -3.33 -6.75
N LEU A 77 -8.31 -4.08 -5.82
CA LEU A 77 -7.60 -4.86 -4.81
C LEU A 77 -6.80 -6.00 -5.42
N LEU A 78 -7.35 -6.71 -6.41
CA LEU A 78 -6.63 -7.74 -7.15
C LEU A 78 -5.46 -7.16 -7.94
N THR A 79 -5.67 -6.04 -8.62
CA THR A 79 -4.59 -5.38 -9.38
C THR A 79 -3.47 -4.93 -8.44
N ALA A 80 -3.81 -4.35 -7.29
CA ALA A 80 -2.84 -3.97 -6.26
C ALA A 80 -2.03 -5.18 -5.80
N GLN A 81 -2.70 -6.28 -5.47
CA GLN A 81 -2.07 -7.51 -5.03
C GLN A 81 -1.11 -8.08 -6.08
N VAL A 82 -1.58 -8.25 -7.32
CA VAL A 82 -0.77 -8.80 -8.42
C VAL A 82 0.43 -7.90 -8.72
N LEU A 83 0.22 -6.58 -8.78
CA LEU A 83 1.28 -5.62 -9.06
C LEU A 83 2.36 -5.65 -7.97
N CYS A 84 1.98 -5.57 -6.70
CA CYS A 84 2.93 -5.56 -5.59
C CYS A 84 3.68 -6.88 -5.47
N VAL A 85 2.96 -8.03 -5.53
CA VAL A 85 3.59 -9.36 -5.49
C VAL A 85 4.57 -9.55 -6.65
N ALA A 86 4.23 -9.09 -7.86
CA ALA A 86 5.14 -9.13 -8.99
C ALA A 86 6.39 -8.26 -8.76
N CYS A 87 6.23 -7.06 -8.22
CA CYS A 87 7.37 -6.19 -7.89
C CYS A 87 8.28 -6.82 -6.82
N PHE A 88 7.71 -7.38 -5.76
CA PHE A 88 8.46 -8.03 -4.68
C PHE A 88 9.23 -9.27 -5.18
N TYR A 89 8.63 -10.01 -6.13
CA TYR A 89 9.27 -11.16 -6.74
C TYR A 89 10.43 -10.77 -7.67
N ILE A 90 10.22 -9.75 -8.51
CA ILE A 90 11.21 -9.31 -9.50
C ILE A 90 12.34 -8.53 -8.82
N TRP A 91 12.01 -7.75 -7.80
CA TRP A 91 12.93 -6.86 -7.11
C TRP A 91 12.76 -6.95 -5.59
N PRO A 92 13.27 -8.01 -4.98
CA PRO A 92 13.16 -8.18 -3.53
C PRO A 92 13.98 -7.10 -2.81
N LEU A 93 13.32 -6.43 -1.87
CA LEU A 93 13.93 -5.45 -0.99
C LEU A 93 13.59 -5.80 0.46
N ARG A 94 14.48 -5.40 1.38
CA ARG A 94 14.27 -5.61 2.82
C ARG A 94 14.25 -4.29 3.58
N PHE A 95 13.51 -4.27 4.67
CA PHE A 95 13.65 -3.25 5.69
C PHE A 95 14.94 -3.48 6.47
N SER A 96 15.76 -2.45 6.63
CA SER A 96 17.14 -2.60 7.11
C SER A 96 17.38 -2.08 8.53
N THR A 97 16.44 -1.28 9.08
CA THR A 97 16.60 -0.74 10.43
C THR A 97 16.02 -1.73 11.45
N PRO A 98 16.83 -2.26 12.38
CA PRO A 98 16.33 -3.19 13.39
C PRO A 98 15.34 -2.47 14.32
N ARG A 99 14.21 -3.14 14.58
CA ARG A 99 13.25 -2.66 15.56
C ARG A 99 13.69 -3.10 16.96
N PRO A 100 13.70 -2.20 17.96
CA PRO A 100 13.95 -2.60 19.34
C PRO A 100 12.82 -3.51 19.84
N GLU A 101 13.12 -4.35 20.81
CA GLU A 101 12.11 -5.14 21.52
C GLU A 101 11.15 -4.23 22.25
N LEU A 102 9.87 -4.51 22.13
CA LEU A 102 8.80 -3.76 22.75
C LEU A 102 8.08 -4.64 23.77
N SER A 103 7.59 -4.05 24.83
CA SER A 103 6.80 -4.73 25.87
C SER A 103 5.36 -4.23 25.89
N GLY A 104 4.51 -4.92 26.65
CA GLY A 104 3.10 -4.54 26.79
C GLY A 104 2.26 -4.91 25.58
N TRP A 105 1.10 -4.25 25.43
CA TRP A 105 0.15 -4.55 24.37
C TRP A 105 0.68 -4.19 22.97
N GLU A 106 1.46 -3.13 22.85
CA GLU A 106 2.11 -2.76 21.59
C GLU A 106 3.08 -3.84 21.13
N GLY A 107 3.95 -4.33 22.07
CA GLY A 107 4.87 -5.43 21.79
C GLY A 107 4.13 -6.67 21.29
N GLN A 108 3.02 -7.05 21.92
CA GLN A 108 2.20 -8.20 21.47
C GLN A 108 1.65 -8.03 20.05
N LEU A 109 1.23 -6.81 19.66
CA LEU A 109 0.77 -6.53 18.29
C LEU A 109 1.93 -6.60 17.29
N PHE A 110 3.11 -6.09 17.66
CA PHE A 110 4.29 -6.21 16.81
C PHE A 110 4.79 -7.64 16.66
N ASP A 111 4.73 -8.45 17.72
CA ASP A 111 5.07 -9.88 17.68
C ASP A 111 4.08 -10.66 16.80
N ALA A 112 2.78 -10.35 16.94
CA ALA A 112 1.76 -10.91 16.07
C ALA A 112 2.01 -10.55 14.60
N LEU A 113 2.35 -9.29 14.30
CA LEU A 113 2.71 -8.85 12.94
C LEU A 113 3.94 -9.61 12.44
N ALA A 114 5.01 -9.67 13.21
CA ALA A 114 6.25 -10.33 12.83
C ALA A 114 6.11 -11.84 12.62
N SER A 115 5.05 -12.45 13.16
CA SER A 115 4.79 -13.89 12.98
C SER A 115 4.39 -14.27 11.55
N PHE A 116 3.87 -13.32 10.75
CA PHE A 116 3.44 -13.57 9.37
C PHE A 116 4.00 -12.57 8.35
N ASP A 117 4.54 -11.44 8.79
CA ASP A 117 5.12 -10.41 7.92
C ASP A 117 6.60 -10.21 8.26
N LEU A 118 7.44 -10.85 7.47
CA LEU A 118 8.89 -10.72 7.56
C LEU A 118 9.32 -9.36 6.96
N PRO A 119 10.50 -8.81 7.30
CA PRO A 119 10.93 -7.47 6.88
C PRO A 119 11.37 -7.41 5.41
N TYR A 120 10.54 -7.97 4.54
CA TYR A 120 10.68 -7.95 3.08
C TYR A 120 9.43 -7.30 2.46
N ASN A 121 9.19 -7.46 1.16
CA ASN A 121 8.00 -6.91 0.49
C ASN A 121 7.90 -5.37 0.62
N GLN A 122 8.97 -4.66 0.25
CA GLN A 122 9.10 -3.23 0.48
C GLN A 122 8.43 -2.39 -0.61
N ALA A 123 9.06 -2.18 -1.76
CA ALA A 123 8.57 -1.27 -2.79
C ALA A 123 7.84 -2.00 -3.94
N PRO A 124 6.63 -1.55 -4.30
CA PRO A 124 5.82 -0.50 -3.68
C PRO A 124 5.16 -0.98 -2.37
N SER A 125 5.03 -0.12 -1.35
CA SER A 125 4.30 -0.50 -0.13
C SER A 125 2.86 -0.88 -0.46
N LEU A 126 2.51 -2.16 -0.32
CA LEU A 126 1.13 -2.63 -0.51
C LEU A 126 0.17 -1.95 0.46
N HIS A 127 0.64 -1.63 1.67
CA HIS A 127 -0.11 -0.87 2.67
C HIS A 127 -0.54 0.50 2.15
N ILE A 128 0.38 1.23 1.52
CA ILE A 128 0.08 2.54 0.91
C ILE A 128 -0.81 2.39 -0.33
N VAL A 129 -0.60 1.36 -1.16
CA VAL A 129 -1.49 1.06 -2.29
C VAL A 129 -2.92 0.86 -1.82
N LEU A 130 -3.10 0.02 -0.79
CA LEU A 130 -4.41 -0.22 -0.19
C LEU A 130 -4.99 1.05 0.43
N LEU A 131 -4.18 1.84 1.16
CA LEU A 131 -4.61 3.11 1.73
C LEU A 131 -5.21 4.04 0.66
N MET A 132 -4.55 4.20 -0.48
CA MET A 132 -5.03 5.05 -1.59
C MET A 132 -6.38 4.55 -2.13
N ILE A 133 -6.51 3.24 -2.35
CA ILE A 133 -7.74 2.61 -2.86
C ILE A 133 -8.89 2.77 -1.87
N LEU A 134 -8.63 2.50 -0.59
CA LEU A 134 -9.62 2.55 0.48
C LEU A 134 -10.04 3.98 0.80
N TRP A 135 -9.09 4.91 0.85
CA TRP A 135 -9.38 6.33 0.98
C TRP A 135 -10.31 6.83 -0.13
N ASP A 136 -10.04 6.51 -1.42
CA ASP A 136 -10.92 6.88 -2.53
C ASP A 136 -12.30 6.21 -2.44
N PHE A 137 -12.36 4.99 -1.93
CA PHE A 137 -13.62 4.28 -1.71
C PHE A 137 -14.48 4.95 -0.64
N TYR A 138 -13.90 5.26 0.53
CA TYR A 138 -14.64 5.80 1.67
C TYR A 138 -14.96 7.28 1.54
N ARG A 139 -14.06 8.12 1.00
CA ARG A 139 -14.29 9.55 0.84
C ARG A 139 -15.50 9.91 -0.07
N ARG A 140 -16.00 8.93 -0.83
CA ARG A 140 -17.20 9.06 -1.65
C ARG A 140 -18.49 8.72 -0.90
N ARG A 141 -18.38 8.26 0.36
CA ARG A 141 -19.50 7.74 1.18
C ARG A 141 -19.71 8.49 2.48
N VAL A 142 -18.78 9.34 2.82
CA VAL A 142 -18.85 10.16 4.03
C VAL A 142 -18.69 11.63 3.68
N ASP A 143 -19.30 12.49 4.47
CA ASP A 143 -19.25 13.94 4.32
C ASP A 143 -19.02 14.63 5.69
N GLY A 144 -18.99 15.96 5.65
CA GLY A 144 -18.86 16.76 6.85
C GLY A 144 -17.66 16.38 7.73
N TRP A 145 -17.88 16.32 9.04
CA TRP A 145 -16.84 15.99 10.02
C TRP A 145 -16.29 14.56 9.88
N ALA A 146 -17.13 13.62 9.41
CA ALA A 146 -16.69 12.24 9.17
C ALA A 146 -15.65 12.16 8.05
N LEU A 147 -15.76 13.01 7.03
CA LEU A 147 -14.75 13.11 5.98
C LEU A 147 -13.43 13.67 6.51
N ILE A 148 -13.49 14.64 7.42
CA ILE A 148 -12.29 15.19 8.08
C ILE A 148 -11.59 14.11 8.90
N LEU A 149 -12.34 13.33 9.69
CA LEU A 149 -11.78 12.21 10.45
C LEU A 149 -11.19 11.14 9.56
N LEU A 150 -11.85 10.81 8.44
CA LEU A 150 -11.33 9.87 7.45
C LEU A 150 -9.97 10.36 6.90
N HIS A 151 -9.86 11.63 6.54
CA HIS A 151 -8.59 12.19 6.06
C HIS A 151 -7.50 12.13 7.13
N ALA A 152 -7.80 12.55 8.35
CA ALA A 152 -6.85 12.52 9.46
C ALA A 152 -6.37 11.08 9.75
N TRP A 153 -7.30 10.12 9.79
CA TRP A 153 -6.96 8.71 10.01
C TRP A 153 -6.15 8.12 8.85
N SER A 154 -6.49 8.47 7.60
CA SER A 154 -5.73 8.04 6.42
C SER A 154 -4.29 8.56 6.44
N VAL A 155 -4.09 9.82 6.83
CA VAL A 155 -2.75 10.39 7.03
C VAL A 155 -2.00 9.62 8.13
N LEU A 156 -2.68 9.29 9.21
CA LEU A 156 -2.09 8.55 10.32
C LEU A 156 -1.67 7.12 9.90
N ILE A 157 -2.51 6.42 9.09
CA ILE A 157 -2.12 5.14 8.47
C ILE A 157 -0.88 5.34 7.57
N GLY A 158 -0.86 6.39 6.75
CA GLY A 158 0.29 6.68 5.87
C GLY A 158 1.59 6.94 6.64
N ILE A 159 1.51 7.65 7.77
CA ILE A 159 2.67 7.90 8.64
C ILE A 159 3.09 6.61 9.37
N SER A 160 2.12 5.77 9.75
CA SER A 160 2.38 4.58 10.54
C SER A 160 3.31 3.58 9.84
N VAL A 161 3.31 3.49 8.52
CA VAL A 161 4.19 2.56 7.79
C VAL A 161 5.69 2.86 8.04
N LEU A 162 6.02 4.13 8.28
CA LEU A 162 7.38 4.58 8.60
C LEU A 162 7.67 4.48 10.11
N THR A 163 6.71 4.91 10.94
CA THR A 163 6.90 4.98 12.40
C THR A 163 6.73 3.64 13.12
N THR A 164 6.24 2.61 12.45
CA THR A 164 6.26 1.21 12.91
C THR A 164 7.48 0.44 12.41
N TYR A 165 8.36 1.08 11.62
CA TYR A 165 9.53 0.44 11.02
C TYR A 165 9.14 -0.79 10.17
N GLN A 166 8.12 -0.61 9.32
CA GLN A 166 7.70 -1.62 8.34
C GLN A 166 8.19 -1.28 6.93
N HIS A 167 8.30 0.00 6.60
CA HIS A 167 8.65 0.47 5.26
C HIS A 167 9.70 1.58 5.29
N HIS A 168 10.51 1.63 4.26
CA HIS A 168 11.39 2.76 3.95
C HIS A 168 10.64 3.87 3.22
N ALA A 169 11.19 5.08 3.23
CA ALA A 169 10.52 6.27 2.68
C ALA A 169 10.22 6.14 1.18
N ILE A 170 11.03 5.40 0.41
CA ILE A 170 10.82 5.17 -1.03
C ILE A 170 9.58 4.33 -1.32
N ASP A 171 9.15 3.50 -0.38
CA ASP A 171 8.00 2.63 -0.54
C ASP A 171 6.69 3.41 -0.55
N VAL A 172 6.67 4.60 0.06
CA VAL A 172 5.49 5.46 0.14
C VAL A 172 5.13 6.05 -1.23
N PRO A 173 5.99 6.82 -1.93
CA PRO A 173 5.65 7.36 -3.24
C PRO A 173 5.41 6.27 -4.28
N THR A 174 6.14 5.16 -4.25
CA THR A 174 5.90 4.03 -5.16
C THR A 174 4.55 3.38 -4.89
N GLY A 175 4.14 3.26 -3.61
CA GLY A 175 2.81 2.80 -3.22
C GLY A 175 1.69 3.75 -3.66
N ILE A 176 1.88 5.07 -3.52
CA ILE A 176 0.92 6.08 -4.01
C ILE A 176 0.72 5.95 -5.52
N LEU A 177 1.80 5.82 -6.30
CA LEU A 177 1.73 5.66 -7.75
C LEU A 177 1.01 4.38 -8.15
N ALA A 178 1.32 3.26 -7.51
CA ALA A 178 0.65 1.99 -7.75
C ALA A 178 -0.84 2.04 -7.39
N GLY A 179 -1.20 2.69 -6.26
CA GLY A 179 -2.59 2.91 -5.87
C GLY A 179 -3.34 3.80 -6.87
N ALA A 180 -2.71 4.87 -7.34
CA ALA A 180 -3.27 5.74 -8.38
C ALA A 180 -3.52 4.98 -9.69
N LEU A 181 -2.60 4.10 -10.11
CA LEU A 181 -2.77 3.23 -11.27
C LEU A 181 -3.97 2.28 -11.08
N CYS A 182 -4.10 1.64 -9.93
CA CYS A 182 -5.24 0.77 -9.64
C CYS A 182 -6.59 1.52 -9.72
N MET A 183 -6.64 2.74 -9.18
CA MET A 183 -7.84 3.59 -9.25
C MET A 183 -8.14 4.06 -10.66
N TRP A 184 -7.12 4.32 -11.46
CA TRP A 184 -7.27 4.71 -12.87
C TRP A 184 -7.79 3.54 -13.71
N LEU A 185 -7.27 2.32 -13.51
CA LEU A 185 -7.72 1.12 -14.23
C LEU A 185 -9.17 0.74 -13.89
N TRP A 186 -9.59 0.93 -12.63
CA TRP A 186 -10.89 0.53 -12.12
C TRP A 186 -11.64 1.71 -11.48
N PRO A 187 -12.07 2.72 -12.25
CA PRO A 187 -12.77 3.88 -11.71
C PRO A 187 -14.17 3.51 -11.17
N LEU A 188 -14.51 3.97 -9.95
CA LEU A 188 -15.78 3.63 -9.28
C LEU A 188 -17.01 4.29 -9.92
N ASP A 189 -16.84 5.38 -10.68
CA ASP A 189 -17.92 6.13 -11.35
C ASP A 189 -18.44 5.44 -12.63
N GLY A 190 -17.90 4.29 -12.99
CA GLY A 190 -18.35 3.56 -14.17
C GLY A 190 -17.69 3.99 -15.48
N SER A 191 -16.89 5.05 -15.49
CA SER A 191 -16.12 5.46 -16.68
C SER A 191 -15.09 4.37 -17.07
N THR A 192 -14.64 4.41 -18.32
CA THR A 192 -13.46 3.62 -18.71
C THR A 192 -12.20 4.48 -18.60
N PRO A 193 -11.01 3.87 -18.42
CA PRO A 193 -9.74 4.60 -18.43
C PRO A 193 -9.58 5.48 -19.68
N TRP A 194 -9.98 4.98 -20.86
CA TRP A 194 -9.92 5.70 -22.12
C TRP A 194 -10.90 6.86 -22.24
N GLN A 195 -12.10 6.77 -21.63
CA GLN A 195 -13.05 7.89 -21.57
C GLN A 195 -12.47 9.02 -20.72
N ARG A 196 -11.87 8.72 -19.60
CA ARG A 196 -11.18 9.72 -18.76
C ARG A 196 -10.00 10.34 -19.51
N TRP A 197 -9.18 9.51 -20.17
CA TRP A 197 -8.07 10.01 -20.99
C TRP A 197 -8.53 11.06 -22.01
N ARG A 198 -9.68 10.87 -22.65
CA ARG A 198 -10.21 11.81 -23.64
C ARG A 198 -10.82 13.07 -23.05
N GLN A 199 -11.35 13.02 -21.82
CA GLN A 199 -12.07 14.14 -21.21
C GLN A 199 -11.15 15.14 -20.49
N ASP A 200 -10.02 14.69 -19.97
CA ASP A 200 -9.16 15.50 -19.08
C ASP A 200 -7.88 16.07 -19.76
N GLY A 201 -7.76 16.03 -21.06
CA GLY A 201 -6.69 16.52 -21.96
C GLY A 201 -5.34 16.97 -21.38
N VAL A 202 -5.34 17.90 -20.45
CA VAL A 202 -4.11 18.51 -19.89
C VAL A 202 -3.57 17.79 -18.64
N ARG A 203 -4.42 17.07 -17.92
CA ARG A 203 -4.01 16.41 -16.65
C ARG A 203 -3.24 15.11 -16.85
N HIS A 204 -3.37 14.50 -18.02
CA HIS A 204 -2.70 13.23 -18.33
C HIS A 204 -1.22 13.41 -18.60
N ASP A 205 -0.82 14.52 -19.21
CA ASP A 205 0.60 14.82 -19.45
C ASP A 205 1.32 14.98 -18.11
N LEU A 206 0.68 15.60 -17.12
CA LEU A 206 1.22 15.71 -15.76
C LEU A 206 1.35 14.34 -15.08
N ALA A 207 0.32 13.49 -15.13
CA ALA A 207 0.37 12.14 -14.54
C ALA A 207 1.43 11.27 -15.21
N LEU A 208 1.57 11.37 -16.54
CA LEU A 208 2.63 10.68 -17.29
C LEU A 208 4.02 11.23 -16.94
N CYS A 209 4.16 12.56 -16.80
CA CYS A 209 5.40 13.18 -16.35
C CYS A 209 5.80 12.74 -14.95
N TYR A 210 4.84 12.66 -14.00
CA TYR A 210 5.11 12.14 -12.66
C TYR A 210 5.48 10.66 -12.65
N ALA A 211 4.78 9.83 -13.43
CA ALA A 211 5.09 8.42 -13.56
C ALA A 211 6.49 8.20 -14.19
N LEU A 212 6.82 8.94 -15.25
CA LEU A 212 8.14 8.90 -15.87
C LEU A 212 9.23 9.43 -14.93
N ALA A 213 8.97 10.52 -14.21
CA ALA A 213 9.91 11.05 -13.22
C ALA A 213 10.17 10.05 -12.07
N ALA A 214 9.14 9.37 -11.59
CA ALA A 214 9.28 8.34 -10.56
C ALA A 214 10.08 7.14 -11.05
N VAL A 215 9.82 6.67 -12.28
CA VAL A 215 10.59 5.60 -12.93
C VAL A 215 12.04 6.02 -13.13
N LEU A 216 12.28 7.24 -13.64
CA LEU A 216 13.63 7.77 -13.85
C LEU A 216 14.40 7.95 -12.54
N LEU A 217 13.74 8.42 -11.48
CA LEU A 217 14.35 8.55 -10.15
C LEU A 217 14.67 7.17 -9.55
N SER A 218 13.78 6.20 -9.73
CA SER A 218 14.01 4.83 -9.26
C SER A 218 15.17 4.16 -10.03
N VAL A 219 15.22 4.31 -11.36
CA VAL A 219 16.31 3.82 -12.20
C VAL A 219 17.60 4.57 -11.89
N GLY A 220 17.54 5.89 -11.72
CA GLY A 220 18.70 6.71 -11.35
C GLY A 220 19.31 6.34 -10.01
N ALA A 221 18.48 6.08 -8.99
CA ALA A 221 18.94 5.61 -7.69
C ALA A 221 19.68 4.26 -7.79
N VAL A 222 19.16 3.36 -8.63
CA VAL A 222 19.78 2.05 -8.88
C VAL A 222 21.11 2.15 -9.65
N VAL A 223 21.17 2.99 -10.68
CA VAL A 223 22.36 3.15 -11.53
C VAL A 223 23.49 3.89 -10.81
N LEU A 224 23.15 4.81 -9.91
CA LEU A 224 24.13 5.59 -9.14
C LEU A 224 24.61 4.87 -7.88
N GLY A 225 24.18 3.63 -7.61
CA GLY A 225 24.65 2.82 -6.50
C GLY A 225 24.25 3.38 -5.12
N ALA A 226 23.14 4.09 -5.06
CA ALA A 226 22.58 4.59 -3.82
C ALA A 226 21.87 3.46 -3.06
#